data_d1dcd121aadf8d185bc46ed0121650fa
#
_entry.id   d1dcd121aadf8d185bc46ed0121650fa
#
_cell.length_a   1.000
_cell.length_b   1.000
_cell.length_c   1.000
_cell.angle_alpha   90.00
_cell.angle_beta   90.00
_cell.angle_gamma   90.00
#
_symmetry.space_group_name_H-M   'P 1'
#
loop_
_entity.id
_entity.type
_entity.pdbx_description
1 polymer ?
#
loop_
_entity_poly.entity_id
_entity_poly.type
_entity_poly.pdbx_seq_one_letter_code
_entity_poly.pdbx_strand_id
1 'polypeptide(L)'
;KSDVRLTTNIAKSKIISSSELILTENKYLVLSWGIPLEAPLESTFESFYRKTKTYWRNWVERSSIPNFAQNQVIRSSLLLKLHQFEDTGAIIASGTTSLPEYPNSSRNWDYRYCWIRDSYFTLSALTKIGHFTEAEAYAHYLQEIASKNPETIQPVYKIDGTSEIPETEIDLDGYLGNKPVRIGNLAYLQIQNDVYGQIILSLLPLYCDSRNSNFSTKPSLQLIHKLLN
;
A
#
# COMPACT_ATOMS: atom_id res chain seq x y z
N LYS A 1 -14.00 13.15 12.27
CA LYS A 1 -12.58 13.11 12.71
C LYS A 1 -12.45 11.95 13.66
N SER A 2 -11.59 11.01 13.36
CA SER A 2 -11.28 9.91 14.29
C SER A 2 -10.20 10.40 15.25
N ASP A 3 -10.46 10.28 16.54
CA ASP A 3 -9.47 10.62 17.57
C ASP A 3 -8.36 9.56 17.57
N VAL A 4 -7.12 10.01 17.50
CA VAL A 4 -5.94 9.16 17.68
C VAL A 4 -5.52 9.25 19.15
N ARG A 5 -5.33 8.10 19.78
CA ARG A 5 -4.93 7.98 21.19
C ARG A 5 -3.56 7.32 21.29
N LEU A 6 -2.71 7.89 22.13
CA LEU A 6 -1.46 7.28 22.54
C LEU A 6 -1.64 6.69 23.95
N THR A 7 -1.51 5.37 24.06
CA THR A 7 -1.46 4.66 25.34
C THR A 7 -0.03 4.20 25.59
N THR A 8 0.52 4.52 26.76
CA THR A 8 1.95 4.29 27.05
C THR A 8 2.20 4.19 28.56
N ASN A 9 3.29 3.52 28.95
CA ASN A 9 3.84 3.53 30.30
C ASN A 9 4.88 4.67 30.52
N ILE A 10 5.02 5.60 29.59
CA ILE A 10 5.85 6.80 29.73
C ILE A 10 5.00 7.90 30.36
N ALA A 11 5.57 8.67 31.29
CA ALA A 11 4.87 9.82 31.89
C ALA A 11 4.47 10.86 30.82
N LYS A 12 3.19 11.27 30.81
CA LYS A 12 2.64 12.22 29.81
C LYS A 12 3.46 13.52 29.73
N SER A 13 3.95 14.04 30.87
CA SER A 13 4.78 15.23 30.91
C SER A 13 6.04 15.11 30.05
N LYS A 14 6.70 13.96 30.09
CA LYS A 14 7.92 13.71 29.29
C LYS A 14 7.63 13.64 27.78
N ILE A 15 6.46 13.13 27.39
CA ILE A 15 6.05 13.08 25.99
C ILE A 15 5.75 14.50 25.49
N ILE A 16 4.96 15.28 26.25
CA ILE A 16 4.54 16.63 25.88
C ILE A 16 5.74 17.59 25.80
N SER A 17 6.71 17.44 26.72
CA SER A 17 7.91 18.29 26.74
C SER A 17 9.03 17.80 25.83
N SER A 18 8.85 16.70 25.11
CA SER A 18 9.90 16.06 24.28
C SER A 18 11.21 15.83 25.05
N SER A 19 11.11 15.50 26.34
CA SER A 19 12.27 15.30 27.22
C SER A 19 13.00 14.01 26.91
N GLU A 20 14.31 14.00 27.13
CA GLU A 20 15.11 12.77 27.06
C GLU A 20 14.60 11.70 28.01
N LEU A 21 14.60 10.46 27.52
CA LEU A 21 14.22 9.27 28.26
C LEU A 21 15.42 8.34 28.41
N ILE A 22 15.82 8.07 29.64
CA ILE A 22 16.75 6.98 29.92
C ILE A 22 15.92 5.69 29.99
N LEU A 23 16.20 4.74 29.08
CA LEU A 23 15.50 3.46 29.00
C LEU A 23 16.13 2.47 29.98
N THR A 24 15.59 2.39 31.19
CA THR A 24 15.97 1.40 32.20
C THR A 24 15.06 0.15 32.23
N GLU A 25 13.94 0.23 31.49
CA GLU A 25 12.95 -0.82 31.35
C GLU A 25 12.24 -0.70 29.99
N ASN A 26 11.47 -1.71 29.60
CA ASN A 26 10.70 -1.68 28.37
C ASN A 26 9.67 -0.55 28.39
N LYS A 27 9.66 0.28 27.35
CA LYS A 27 8.67 1.32 27.13
C LYS A 27 7.78 0.93 25.94
N TYR A 28 6.47 1.05 26.17
CA TYR A 28 5.45 0.68 25.21
C TYR A 28 4.72 1.93 24.74
N LEU A 29 4.52 2.06 23.43
CA LEU A 29 3.72 3.10 22.82
C LEU A 29 2.72 2.44 21.86
N VAL A 30 1.44 2.61 22.14
CA VAL A 30 0.35 2.08 21.31
C VAL A 30 -0.47 3.23 20.79
N LEU A 31 -0.47 3.43 19.48
CA LEU A 31 -1.38 4.34 18.78
C LEU A 31 -2.64 3.57 18.40
N SER A 32 -3.79 4.05 18.85
CA SER A 32 -5.09 3.49 18.51
C SER A 32 -6.01 4.59 17.97
N TRP A 33 -6.92 4.19 17.08
CA TRP A 33 -7.99 5.04 16.55
C TRP A 33 -9.31 4.29 16.63
N GLY A 34 -10.39 5.01 16.85
CA GLY A 34 -11.73 4.43 17.05
C GLY A 34 -11.92 3.83 18.44
N ILE A 35 -11.45 2.60 18.66
CA ILE A 35 -11.62 1.87 19.93
C ILE A 35 -10.41 2.09 20.85
N PRO A 36 -10.59 2.48 22.12
CA PRO A 36 -9.49 2.60 23.07
C PRO A 36 -8.89 1.22 23.40
N LEU A 37 -7.60 1.20 23.73
CA LEU A 37 -6.96 0.01 24.28
C LEU A 37 -7.37 -0.19 25.74
N GLU A 38 -8.02 -1.30 26.04
CA GLU A 38 -8.48 -1.68 27.38
C GLU A 38 -7.61 -2.77 28.05
N ALA A 39 -6.69 -3.37 27.27
CA ALA A 39 -5.80 -4.43 27.75
C ALA A 39 -4.47 -3.87 28.31
N PRO A 40 -3.79 -4.61 29.20
CA PRO A 40 -2.45 -4.24 29.68
C PRO A 40 -1.45 -4.12 28.52
N LEU A 41 -0.59 -3.10 28.58
CA LEU A 41 0.34 -2.75 27.48
C LEU A 41 1.30 -3.90 27.13
N GLU A 42 1.88 -4.54 28.14
CA GLU A 42 2.87 -5.61 27.93
C GLU A 42 2.25 -6.83 27.23
N SER A 43 1.13 -7.33 27.74
CA SER A 43 0.44 -8.47 27.12
C SER A 43 -0.10 -8.14 25.72
N THR A 44 -0.50 -6.89 25.49
CA THR A 44 -0.88 -6.40 24.16
C THR A 44 0.29 -6.45 23.21
N PHE A 45 1.45 -5.89 23.61
CA PHE A 45 2.67 -5.93 22.82
C PHE A 45 3.06 -7.36 22.46
N GLU A 46 3.16 -8.25 23.43
CA GLU A 46 3.54 -9.65 23.22
C GLU A 46 2.59 -10.37 22.26
N SER A 47 1.30 -10.14 22.40
CA SER A 47 0.29 -10.70 21.50
C SER A 47 0.45 -10.19 20.07
N PHE A 48 0.54 -8.87 19.86
CA PHE A 48 0.68 -8.28 18.54
C PHE A 48 2.03 -8.66 17.90
N TYR A 49 3.12 -8.59 18.64
CA TYR A 49 4.44 -8.98 18.16
C TYR A 49 4.44 -10.42 17.64
N ARG A 50 3.93 -11.36 18.46
CA ARG A 50 3.84 -12.77 18.07
C ARG A 50 2.97 -12.98 16.83
N LYS A 51 1.77 -12.37 16.78
CA LYS A 51 0.86 -12.47 15.63
C LYS A 51 1.50 -11.91 14.37
N THR A 52 2.09 -10.72 14.44
CA THR A 52 2.77 -10.07 13.31
C THR A 52 3.93 -10.91 12.81
N LYS A 53 4.78 -11.40 13.72
CA LYS A 53 5.91 -12.26 13.35
C LYS A 53 5.46 -13.57 12.69
N THR A 54 4.40 -14.20 13.22
CA THR A 54 3.84 -15.44 12.64
C THR A 54 3.24 -15.19 11.27
N TYR A 55 2.47 -14.10 11.11
CA TYR A 55 1.90 -13.70 9.83
C TYR A 55 2.98 -13.59 8.74
N TRP A 56 4.02 -12.79 8.98
CA TRP A 56 5.07 -12.55 7.99
C TRP A 56 5.94 -13.80 7.71
N ARG A 57 6.19 -14.62 8.71
CA ARG A 57 6.89 -15.90 8.52
C ARG A 57 6.10 -16.85 7.63
N ASN A 58 4.83 -17.07 7.96
CA ASN A 58 3.96 -17.94 7.18
C ASN A 58 3.81 -17.43 5.73
N TRP A 59 3.81 -16.12 5.55
CA TRP A 59 3.74 -15.53 4.21
C TRP A 59 5.01 -15.83 3.41
N VAL A 60 6.20 -15.62 3.99
CA VAL A 60 7.49 -15.93 3.35
C VAL A 60 7.65 -17.42 3.08
N GLU A 61 7.24 -18.29 3.99
CA GLU A 61 7.34 -19.74 3.85
C GLU A 61 6.55 -20.29 2.66
N ARG A 62 5.54 -19.57 2.20
CA ARG A 62 4.76 -19.89 1.01
C ARG A 62 5.38 -19.37 -0.28
N SER A 63 6.45 -18.61 -0.21
CA SER A 63 7.08 -18.00 -1.38
C SER A 63 8.02 -18.97 -2.09
N SER A 64 7.97 -19.00 -3.41
CA SER A 64 8.96 -19.69 -4.25
C SER A 64 10.21 -18.84 -4.37
N ILE A 65 11.16 -19.02 -3.47
CA ILE A 65 12.40 -18.23 -3.41
C ILE A 65 13.48 -18.90 -4.27
N PRO A 66 14.20 -18.18 -5.14
CA PRO A 66 15.27 -18.71 -5.98
C PRO A 66 16.50 -19.14 -5.14
N ASN A 67 17.37 -19.97 -5.72
CA ASN A 67 18.56 -20.46 -5.02
C ASN A 67 19.68 -19.42 -4.82
N PHE A 68 19.53 -18.23 -5.39
CA PHE A 68 20.50 -17.13 -5.29
C PHE A 68 19.83 -15.88 -4.75
N ALA A 69 20.57 -14.98 -4.11
CA ALA A 69 20.11 -13.70 -3.56
C ALA A 69 18.85 -13.81 -2.69
N GLN A 70 18.69 -14.90 -1.93
CA GLN A 70 17.48 -15.21 -1.18
C GLN A 70 17.07 -14.10 -0.22
N ASN A 71 18.02 -13.57 0.55
CA ASN A 71 17.72 -12.49 1.51
C ASN A 71 17.20 -11.23 0.82
N GLN A 72 17.75 -10.88 -0.34
CA GLN A 72 17.31 -9.71 -1.12
C GLN A 72 15.91 -9.94 -1.70
N VAL A 73 15.65 -11.13 -2.23
CA VAL A 73 14.33 -11.49 -2.77
C VAL A 73 13.28 -11.49 -1.66
N ILE A 74 13.55 -12.12 -0.51
CA ILE A 74 12.65 -12.12 0.65
C ILE A 74 12.40 -10.69 1.12
N ARG A 75 13.43 -9.87 1.29
CA ARG A 75 13.28 -8.48 1.72
C ARG A 75 12.44 -7.65 0.75
N SER A 76 12.68 -7.80 -0.55
CA SER A 76 11.93 -7.10 -1.59
C SER A 76 10.47 -7.55 -1.62
N SER A 77 10.21 -8.85 -1.54
CA SER A 77 8.84 -9.38 -1.55
C SER A 77 8.02 -8.93 -0.34
N LEU A 78 8.62 -8.91 0.85
CA LEU A 78 8.01 -8.35 2.06
C LEU A 78 7.65 -6.86 1.87
N LEU A 79 8.55 -6.09 1.25
CA LEU A 79 8.31 -4.68 0.97
C LEU A 79 7.15 -4.51 -0.02
N LEU A 80 7.12 -5.27 -1.11
CA LEU A 80 6.03 -5.21 -2.09
C LEU A 80 4.68 -5.59 -1.45
N LYS A 81 4.63 -6.65 -0.64
CA LYS A 81 3.42 -7.02 0.10
C LYS A 81 2.95 -5.91 1.05
N LEU A 82 3.89 -5.21 1.69
CA LEU A 82 3.57 -4.12 2.62
C LEU A 82 2.89 -2.92 1.93
N HIS A 83 3.05 -2.78 0.61
CA HIS A 83 2.40 -1.73 -0.18
C HIS A 83 0.96 -2.09 -0.59
N GLN A 84 0.54 -3.33 -0.41
CA GLN A 84 -0.84 -3.74 -0.66
C GLN A 84 -1.72 -3.46 0.56
N PHE A 85 -2.81 -2.72 0.34
CA PHE A 85 -3.85 -2.51 1.35
C PHE A 85 -4.77 -3.74 1.37
N GLU A 86 -4.82 -4.43 2.49
CA GLU A 86 -5.42 -5.76 2.61
C GLU A 86 -6.94 -5.74 2.38
N ASP A 87 -7.65 -4.69 2.85
CA ASP A 87 -9.10 -4.60 2.79
C ASP A 87 -9.65 -4.46 1.36
N THR A 88 -8.92 -3.78 0.47
CA THR A 88 -9.38 -3.54 -0.91
C THR A 88 -8.53 -4.22 -1.96
N GLY A 89 -7.32 -4.66 -1.62
CA GLY A 89 -6.35 -5.19 -2.58
C GLY A 89 -5.56 -4.10 -3.33
N ALA A 90 -5.83 -2.82 -3.09
CA ALA A 90 -5.12 -1.69 -3.70
C ALA A 90 -3.62 -1.73 -3.39
N ILE A 91 -2.78 -1.34 -4.36
CA ILE A 91 -1.33 -1.31 -4.19
C ILE A 91 -0.84 0.13 -4.39
N ILE A 92 -0.27 0.72 -3.35
CA ILE A 92 0.31 2.07 -3.42
C ILE A 92 1.70 2.04 -4.05
N ALA A 93 2.06 3.10 -4.77
CA ALA A 93 3.37 3.19 -5.44
C ALA A 93 4.52 3.34 -4.43
N SER A 94 4.30 4.06 -3.34
CA SER A 94 5.27 4.20 -2.24
C SER A 94 4.56 4.51 -0.92
N GLY A 95 5.18 4.17 0.21
CA GLY A 95 4.72 4.54 1.55
C GLY A 95 5.08 5.98 1.96
N THR A 96 5.66 6.78 1.06
CA THR A 96 6.22 8.10 1.35
C THR A 96 5.59 9.21 0.54
N THR A 97 5.63 10.44 1.07
CA THR A 97 5.33 11.67 0.34
C THR A 97 6.52 12.62 0.39
N SER A 98 6.64 13.43 -0.65
CA SER A 98 7.50 14.63 -0.71
C SER A 98 8.99 14.38 -0.47
N LEU A 99 9.45 13.17 -0.77
CA LEU A 99 10.89 12.93 -0.88
C LEU A 99 11.40 13.53 -2.20
N PRO A 100 12.46 14.33 -2.21
CA PRO A 100 12.95 14.96 -3.42
C PRO A 100 13.63 13.96 -4.34
N GLU A 101 13.45 14.10 -5.65
CA GLU A 101 14.14 13.28 -6.65
C GLU A 101 15.68 13.48 -6.61
N TYR A 102 16.12 14.68 -6.21
CA TYR A 102 17.53 15.02 -5.96
C TYR A 102 17.61 16.17 -4.97
N PRO A 103 18.76 16.40 -4.30
CA PRO A 103 18.90 17.46 -3.31
C PRO A 103 18.50 18.85 -3.86
N ASN A 104 17.72 19.60 -3.11
CA ASN A 104 17.13 20.90 -3.46
C ASN A 104 16.13 20.86 -4.65
N SER A 105 15.61 19.69 -4.99
CA SER A 105 14.56 19.57 -5.99
C SER A 105 13.20 19.97 -5.42
N SER A 106 12.40 20.68 -6.23
CA SER A 106 10.95 20.86 -5.98
C SER A 106 10.10 19.69 -6.52
N ARG A 107 10.74 18.70 -7.17
CA ARG A 107 10.11 17.49 -7.67
C ARG A 107 10.01 16.47 -6.53
N ASN A 108 9.01 16.65 -5.69
CA ASN A 108 8.75 15.91 -4.47
C ASN A 108 7.25 15.61 -4.37
N TRP A 109 6.82 14.46 -4.89
CA TRP A 109 5.44 14.11 -5.08
C TRP A 109 4.91 13.21 -3.96
N ASP A 110 3.59 13.16 -3.81
CA ASP A 110 2.93 12.19 -2.94
C ASP A 110 2.69 10.89 -3.71
N TYR A 111 3.41 9.84 -3.34
CA TYR A 111 3.33 8.52 -3.97
C TYR A 111 2.49 7.50 -3.19
N ARG A 112 1.77 7.93 -2.14
CA ARG A 112 0.94 7.05 -1.29
C ARG A 112 -0.39 6.67 -1.93
N TYR A 113 -0.48 6.70 -3.26
CA TYR A 113 -1.64 6.37 -4.06
C TYR A 113 -1.35 5.20 -4.99
N CYS A 114 -2.41 4.65 -5.59
CA CYS A 114 -2.38 3.44 -6.38
C CYS A 114 -2.21 3.78 -7.86
N TRP A 115 -0.97 3.80 -8.35
CA TRP A 115 -0.70 3.85 -9.79
C TRP A 115 -0.91 2.49 -10.42
N ILE A 116 -1.69 2.44 -11.49
CA ILE A 116 -1.97 1.20 -12.22
C ILE A 116 -0.67 0.56 -12.74
N ARG A 117 0.24 1.37 -13.31
CA ARG A 117 1.55 0.92 -13.80
C ARG A 117 2.39 0.24 -12.73
N ASP A 118 2.53 0.89 -11.58
CA ASP A 118 3.37 0.40 -10.47
C ASP A 118 2.80 -0.88 -9.88
N SER A 119 1.47 -0.95 -9.79
CA SER A 119 0.75 -2.14 -9.34
C SER A 119 1.00 -3.34 -10.25
N TYR A 120 1.03 -3.16 -11.57
CA TYR A 120 1.35 -4.23 -12.51
C TYR A 120 2.73 -4.84 -12.23
N PHE A 121 3.76 -4.02 -12.06
CA PHE A 121 5.11 -4.52 -11.78
C PHE A 121 5.19 -5.24 -10.44
N THR A 122 4.50 -4.73 -9.43
CA THR A 122 4.41 -5.36 -8.10
C THR A 122 3.74 -6.73 -8.20
N LEU A 123 2.60 -6.83 -8.88
CA LEU A 123 1.89 -8.10 -9.07
C LEU A 123 2.69 -9.10 -9.90
N SER A 124 3.34 -8.63 -10.97
CA SER A 124 4.21 -9.48 -11.78
C SER A 124 5.35 -10.09 -10.96
N ALA A 125 5.90 -9.34 -10.01
CA ALA A 125 6.93 -9.85 -9.10
C ALA A 125 6.34 -10.85 -8.09
N LEU A 126 5.22 -10.54 -7.46
CA LEU A 126 4.56 -11.38 -6.45
C LEU A 126 4.05 -12.71 -7.05
N THR A 127 3.44 -12.68 -8.22
CA THR A 127 2.96 -13.90 -8.89
C THR A 127 4.10 -14.85 -9.29
N LYS A 128 5.27 -14.29 -9.70
CA LYS A 128 6.46 -15.11 -10.00
C LYS A 128 7.00 -15.89 -8.81
N ILE A 129 6.75 -15.40 -7.60
CA ILE A 129 7.12 -16.10 -6.38
C ILE A 129 5.94 -16.85 -5.72
N GLY A 130 4.81 -16.99 -6.43
CA GLY A 130 3.68 -17.85 -6.05
C GLY A 130 2.57 -17.17 -5.28
N HIS A 131 2.58 -15.84 -5.14
CA HIS A 131 1.56 -15.09 -4.40
C HIS A 131 0.40 -14.64 -5.30
N PHE A 132 -0.48 -15.56 -5.64
CA PHE A 132 -1.65 -15.29 -6.49
C PHE A 132 -2.80 -14.60 -5.75
N THR A 133 -2.93 -14.81 -4.45
CA THR A 133 -3.98 -14.18 -3.62
C THR A 133 -3.90 -12.65 -3.69
N GLU A 134 -2.70 -12.09 -3.74
CA GLU A 134 -2.47 -10.67 -3.90
C GLU A 134 -2.98 -10.16 -5.26
N ALA A 135 -2.77 -10.95 -6.31
CA ALA A 135 -3.27 -10.62 -7.65
C ALA A 135 -4.81 -10.70 -7.72
N GLU A 136 -5.42 -11.68 -7.07
CA GLU A 136 -6.87 -11.82 -6.97
C GLU A 136 -7.50 -10.61 -6.25
N ALA A 137 -6.94 -10.22 -5.10
CA ALA A 137 -7.40 -9.06 -4.35
C ALA A 137 -7.31 -7.77 -5.19
N TYR A 138 -6.19 -7.57 -5.90
CA TYR A 138 -6.03 -6.43 -6.79
C TYR A 138 -7.00 -6.46 -7.99
N ALA A 139 -7.30 -7.63 -8.53
CA ALA A 139 -8.28 -7.75 -9.62
C ALA A 139 -9.68 -7.29 -9.17
N HIS A 140 -10.09 -7.58 -7.95
CA HIS A 140 -11.33 -7.05 -7.38
C HIS A 140 -11.29 -5.53 -7.26
N TYR A 141 -10.19 -4.97 -6.80
CA TYR A 141 -10.00 -3.52 -6.74
C TYR A 141 -10.12 -2.86 -8.13
N LEU A 142 -9.52 -3.45 -9.18
CA LEU A 142 -9.66 -2.96 -10.55
C LEU A 142 -11.11 -3.05 -11.08
N GLN A 143 -11.83 -4.12 -10.74
CA GLN A 143 -13.25 -4.27 -11.10
C GLN A 143 -14.11 -3.19 -10.45
N GLU A 144 -13.85 -2.85 -9.19
CA GLU A 144 -14.52 -1.74 -8.51
C GLU A 144 -14.24 -0.38 -9.17
N ILE A 145 -12.98 -0.10 -9.50
CA ILE A 145 -12.60 1.12 -10.21
C ILE A 145 -13.36 1.23 -11.54
N ALA A 146 -13.36 0.16 -12.33
CA ALA A 146 -14.01 0.14 -13.63
C ALA A 146 -15.54 0.29 -13.54
N SER A 147 -16.15 -0.17 -12.45
CA SER A 147 -17.58 0.00 -12.20
C SER A 147 -17.94 1.43 -11.80
N LYS A 148 -17.08 2.09 -11.00
CA LYS A 148 -17.28 3.47 -10.54
C LYS A 148 -16.96 4.51 -11.63
N ASN A 149 -16.05 4.19 -12.55
CA ASN A 149 -15.56 5.08 -13.61
C ASN A 149 -15.76 4.43 -14.99
N PRO A 150 -16.99 4.37 -15.50
CA PRO A 150 -17.31 3.58 -16.69
C PRO A 150 -16.73 4.14 -18.02
N GLU A 151 -16.38 5.40 -18.08
CA GLU A 151 -15.99 6.04 -19.35
C GLU A 151 -14.48 6.11 -19.54
N THR A 152 -13.71 6.42 -18.48
CA THR A 152 -12.27 6.59 -18.55
C THR A 152 -11.57 5.96 -17.36
N ILE A 153 -10.40 5.38 -17.58
CA ILE A 153 -9.53 4.88 -16.52
C ILE A 153 -8.39 5.88 -16.33
N GLN A 154 -8.28 6.38 -15.10
CA GLN A 154 -7.21 7.28 -14.69
C GLN A 154 -5.93 6.51 -14.34
N PRO A 155 -4.75 7.13 -14.41
CA PRO A 155 -3.50 6.48 -14.09
C PRO A 155 -3.34 6.16 -12.58
N VAL A 156 -4.08 6.85 -11.71
CA VAL A 156 -3.91 6.77 -10.26
C VAL A 156 -5.24 6.91 -9.52
N TYR A 157 -5.38 6.17 -8.42
CA TYR A 157 -6.55 6.14 -7.54
C TYR A 157 -6.14 6.11 -6.07
N LYS A 158 -7.08 6.41 -5.16
CA LYS A 158 -6.93 6.16 -3.73
C LYS A 158 -7.12 4.67 -3.42
N ILE A 159 -6.73 4.24 -2.22
CA ILE A 159 -6.88 2.85 -1.76
C ILE A 159 -8.34 2.35 -1.71
N ASP A 160 -9.31 3.26 -1.64
CA ASP A 160 -10.75 2.99 -1.68
C ASP A 160 -11.35 3.06 -3.10
N GLY A 161 -10.51 3.25 -4.12
CA GLY A 161 -10.93 3.39 -5.52
C GLY A 161 -11.45 4.78 -5.90
N THR A 162 -11.40 5.76 -5.00
CA THR A 162 -11.77 7.15 -5.32
C THR A 162 -10.80 7.75 -6.33
N SER A 163 -11.34 8.44 -7.33
CA SER A 163 -10.58 9.02 -8.44
C SER A 163 -10.07 10.44 -8.19
N GLU A 164 -10.72 11.22 -7.32
CA GLU A 164 -10.30 12.59 -7.00
C GLU A 164 -9.17 12.61 -5.98
N ILE A 165 -8.01 13.17 -6.38
CA ILE A 165 -6.79 13.27 -5.57
C ILE A 165 -6.24 14.70 -5.63
N PRO A 166 -6.99 15.71 -5.15
CA PRO A 166 -6.55 17.09 -5.20
C PRO A 166 -5.22 17.26 -4.46
N GLU A 167 -4.28 17.97 -5.09
CA GLU A 167 -2.98 18.25 -4.51
C GLU A 167 -3.03 19.54 -3.69
N THR A 168 -2.49 19.48 -2.48
CA THR A 168 -2.34 20.62 -1.58
C THR A 168 -0.94 20.66 -1.01
N GLU A 169 -0.37 21.85 -0.90
CA GLU A 169 0.88 22.07 -0.21
C GLU A 169 0.63 22.36 1.27
N ILE A 170 1.42 21.74 2.14
CA ILE A 170 1.35 21.95 3.58
C ILE A 170 2.65 22.61 4.07
N ASP A 171 2.52 23.50 5.05
CA ASP A 171 3.66 24.23 5.61
C ASP A 171 4.44 23.35 6.60
N LEU A 172 5.31 22.52 6.04
CA LEU A 172 6.29 21.71 6.76
C LEU A 172 7.67 21.91 6.11
N ASP A 173 8.73 21.69 6.87
CA ASP A 173 10.11 21.89 6.39
C ASP A 173 10.53 20.88 5.30
N GLY A 174 9.86 19.74 5.20
CA GLY A 174 10.19 18.70 4.25
C GLY A 174 11.48 17.93 4.61
N TYR A 175 11.74 16.87 3.87
CA TYR A 175 12.92 16.05 4.07
C TYR A 175 14.18 16.83 3.74
N LEU A 176 15.09 16.99 4.71
CA LEU A 176 16.33 17.80 4.60
C LEU A 176 16.07 19.24 4.08
N GLY A 177 14.95 19.84 4.48
CA GLY A 177 14.57 21.19 4.04
C GLY A 177 14.04 21.29 2.61
N ASN A 178 13.78 20.17 1.92
CA ASN A 178 13.24 20.19 0.56
C ASN A 178 11.73 20.45 0.58
N LYS A 179 11.34 21.57 0.04
CA LYS A 179 9.93 22.00 -0.12
C LYS A 179 9.49 21.92 -1.58
N PRO A 180 8.17 21.91 -1.83
CA PRO A 180 7.05 21.86 -0.88
C PRO A 180 6.78 20.44 -0.34
N VAL A 181 6.07 20.34 0.80
CA VAL A 181 5.48 19.10 1.26
C VAL A 181 4.06 19.01 0.72
N ARG A 182 3.72 17.90 0.05
CA ARG A 182 2.44 17.74 -0.66
C ARG A 182 1.58 16.62 -0.08
N ILE A 183 0.28 16.84 -0.12
CA ILE A 183 -0.75 15.81 0.03
C ILE A 183 -1.59 15.81 -1.25
N GLY A 184 -1.84 14.64 -1.80
CA GLY A 184 -2.53 14.52 -3.09
C GLY A 184 -1.53 14.51 -4.25
N ASN A 185 -2.05 14.28 -5.46
CA ASN A 185 -1.22 14.24 -6.66
C ASN A 185 -2.07 14.51 -7.90
N LEU A 186 -1.75 15.57 -8.63
CA LEU A 186 -2.48 16.00 -9.82
C LEU A 186 -2.34 15.04 -11.01
N ALA A 187 -1.54 13.98 -10.91
CA ALA A 187 -1.48 12.95 -11.95
C ALA A 187 -2.84 12.30 -12.25
N TYR A 188 -3.81 12.38 -11.32
CA TYR A 188 -5.16 11.88 -11.56
C TYR A 188 -5.89 12.59 -12.71
N LEU A 189 -5.46 13.80 -13.08
CA LEU A 189 -6.00 14.56 -14.23
C LEU A 189 -5.32 14.21 -15.56
N GLN A 190 -4.24 13.42 -15.53
CA GLN A 190 -3.48 13.07 -16.73
C GLN A 190 -4.13 11.88 -17.46
N ILE A 191 -3.95 11.86 -18.78
CA ILE A 191 -4.24 10.69 -19.62
C ILE A 191 -2.92 9.95 -19.82
N GLN A 192 -2.87 8.70 -19.35
CA GLN A 192 -1.72 7.81 -19.53
C GLN A 192 -2.20 6.53 -20.21
N ASN A 193 -1.94 6.39 -21.51
CA ASN A 193 -2.50 5.31 -22.34
C ASN A 193 -1.93 3.92 -22.01
N ASP A 194 -0.82 3.83 -21.30
CA ASP A 194 -0.22 2.58 -20.83
C ASP A 194 -1.07 1.83 -19.81
N VAL A 195 -1.98 2.51 -19.09
CA VAL A 195 -2.82 1.90 -18.05
C VAL A 195 -3.70 0.76 -18.59
N TYR A 196 -4.22 0.88 -19.80
CA TYR A 196 -5.09 -0.14 -20.39
C TYR A 196 -4.36 -1.47 -20.61
N GLY A 197 -3.17 -1.41 -21.21
CA GLY A 197 -2.32 -2.59 -21.39
C GLY A 197 -1.87 -3.20 -20.07
N GLN A 198 -1.56 -2.38 -19.09
CA GLN A 198 -1.11 -2.85 -17.75
C GLN A 198 -2.22 -3.52 -16.97
N ILE A 199 -3.47 -3.06 -17.07
CA ILE A 199 -4.62 -3.74 -16.48
C ILE A 199 -4.79 -5.13 -17.12
N ILE A 200 -4.76 -5.22 -18.45
CA ILE A 200 -4.89 -6.50 -19.16
C ILE A 200 -3.79 -7.46 -18.73
N LEU A 201 -2.52 -7.01 -18.72
CA LEU A 201 -1.38 -7.83 -18.29
C LEU A 201 -1.44 -8.24 -16.81
N SER A 202 -2.00 -7.40 -15.95
CA SER A 202 -2.20 -7.74 -14.53
C SER A 202 -3.23 -8.84 -14.33
N LEU A 203 -4.28 -8.84 -15.14
CA LEU A 203 -5.38 -9.78 -15.04
C LEU A 203 -5.14 -11.09 -15.81
N LEU A 204 -4.30 -11.06 -16.84
CA LEU A 204 -4.06 -12.19 -17.74
C LEU A 204 -3.71 -13.51 -17.01
N PRO A 205 -2.81 -13.53 -16.01
CA PRO A 205 -2.51 -14.76 -15.28
C PRO A 205 -3.73 -15.38 -14.61
N LEU A 206 -4.66 -14.56 -14.12
CA LEU A 206 -5.88 -15.03 -13.45
C LEU A 206 -6.89 -15.61 -14.44
N TYR A 207 -6.98 -15.05 -15.64
CA TYR A 207 -7.85 -15.56 -16.71
C TYR A 207 -7.34 -16.84 -17.34
N CYS A 208 -6.02 -17.01 -17.43
CA CYS A 208 -5.40 -18.21 -18.02
C CYS A 208 -5.31 -19.38 -17.03
N ASP A 209 -5.54 -19.16 -15.75
CA ASP A 209 -5.46 -20.23 -14.74
C ASP A 209 -6.80 -20.96 -14.61
N SER A 210 -6.84 -22.20 -15.09
CA SER A 210 -8.04 -23.06 -15.05
C SER A 210 -8.55 -23.35 -13.62
N ARG A 211 -7.72 -23.16 -12.59
CA ARG A 211 -8.12 -23.31 -11.18
C ARG A 211 -8.99 -22.12 -10.72
N ASN A 212 -8.97 -21.03 -11.46
CA ASN A 212 -9.58 -19.75 -11.07
C ASN A 212 -10.84 -19.46 -11.90
N SER A 213 -11.82 -20.40 -11.87
CA SER A 213 -13.07 -20.31 -12.62
C SER A 213 -13.90 -19.04 -12.31
N ASN A 214 -13.69 -18.44 -11.13
CA ASN A 214 -14.40 -17.23 -10.70
C ASN A 214 -14.01 -15.97 -11.50
N PHE A 215 -12.83 -15.92 -12.12
CA PHE A 215 -12.40 -14.79 -12.95
C PHE A 215 -12.90 -14.85 -14.39
N SER A 216 -13.28 -16.04 -14.90
CA SER A 216 -13.90 -16.19 -16.21
C SER A 216 -15.37 -15.79 -16.21
N THR A 217 -15.80 -14.93 -15.30
CA THR A 217 -17.18 -14.46 -15.20
C THR A 217 -17.50 -13.37 -16.25
N LYS A 218 -18.78 -13.24 -16.58
CA LYS A 218 -19.26 -12.26 -17.54
C LYS A 218 -18.82 -10.80 -17.22
N PRO A 219 -18.84 -10.32 -15.95
CA PRO A 219 -18.35 -8.99 -15.62
C PRO A 219 -16.87 -8.78 -15.91
N SER A 220 -16.05 -9.80 -15.66
CA SER A 220 -14.61 -9.74 -15.91
C SER A 220 -14.28 -9.66 -17.41
N LEU A 221 -15.00 -10.44 -18.23
CA LEU A 221 -14.86 -10.38 -19.69
C LEU A 221 -15.37 -9.05 -20.26
N GLN A 222 -16.39 -8.45 -19.65
CA GLN A 222 -16.87 -7.12 -20.01
C GLN A 222 -15.83 -6.03 -19.72
N LEU A 223 -15.08 -6.15 -18.61
CA LEU A 223 -13.98 -5.24 -18.31
C LEU A 223 -12.92 -5.31 -19.40
N ILE A 224 -12.45 -6.51 -19.77
CA ILE A 224 -11.46 -6.67 -20.84
C ILE A 224 -11.99 -6.10 -22.17
N HIS A 225 -13.22 -6.41 -22.55
CA HIS A 225 -13.81 -5.90 -23.78
C HIS A 225 -13.85 -4.38 -23.80
N LYS A 226 -14.17 -3.77 -22.68
CA LYS A 226 -14.17 -2.31 -22.52
C LYS A 226 -12.78 -1.69 -22.65
N LEU A 227 -11.73 -2.38 -22.13
CA LEU A 227 -10.35 -1.90 -22.19
C LEU A 227 -9.75 -2.02 -23.61
N LEU A 228 -10.33 -2.84 -24.49
CA LEU A 228 -9.88 -3.07 -25.85
C LEU A 228 -10.56 -2.15 -26.89
N ASN A 229 -11.66 -1.50 -26.53
CA ASN A 229 -12.43 -0.57 -27.38
C ASN A 229 -12.26 0.87 -26.94
#